data_8a3af1294c882d8df0de00a899f4878d
#
_entry.id   8a3af1294c882d8df0de00a899f4878d
#
_cell.length_a   1.000
_cell.length_b   1.000
_cell.length_c   1.000
_cell.angle_alpha   90.00
_cell.angle_beta   90.00
_cell.angle_gamma   90.00
#
_symmetry.space_group_name_H-M   'P 1'
#
loop_
_entity.id
_entity.type
_entity.pdbx_description
1 polymer ?
#
loop_
_entity_poly.entity_id
_entity_poly.type
_entity_poly.pdbx_seq_one_letter_code
_entity_poly.pdbx_strand_id
1 'polypeptide(L)'
;MNLGFFTMPIHPLGKDWRQSLREDREAFVLADELGFVEAYAGEHATDRSENITSSTVFLATLVDRVKRMRLGTGTLNLPNTHPVAVAAEIAMLDHLLDGRLNLGISPGGLMSDAEVFGNLDANRNEMFLELINQVLAIWAGDAPYDLVGKYWNVSTARTLLPEVGQGYIGKPLQSPHPPIVVTAVAPFSKGVTEAAARGWDPISANFLMPVWVKSHWPRYVEGCERAGRKPDPANWRVAKSIFVADDDKTARDYVMAPNSPYRQYYQSLATKLRKGGRIELFKTSRDMPDDAVTLDFICDELVIWGSANKVADEILKFRDEVGDFGTLLYAGKDWLDYDLSRRSMVLLAERVLPRVNA
;
A
#
# COMPACT_ATOMS: atom_id res chain seq x y z
N MET A 1 14.47 -12.21 -4.51
CA MET A 1 13.34 -11.42 -3.96
C MET A 1 13.88 -10.15 -3.33
N ASN A 2 13.22 -9.01 -3.53
CA ASN A 2 13.57 -7.72 -2.90
C ASN A 2 12.80 -7.51 -1.61
N LEU A 3 13.30 -6.63 -0.74
CA LEU A 3 12.53 -6.08 0.38
C LEU A 3 11.99 -4.69 0.02
N GLY A 4 10.74 -4.46 0.39
CA GLY A 4 10.12 -3.15 0.41
C GLY A 4 9.43 -2.91 1.74
N PHE A 5 8.96 -1.70 1.96
CA PHE A 5 8.27 -1.28 3.16
C PHE A 5 6.85 -0.81 2.82
N PHE A 6 5.91 -1.11 3.67
CA PHE A 6 4.54 -0.59 3.58
C PHE A 6 4.11 -0.11 4.96
N THR A 7 3.56 1.08 5.05
CA THR A 7 3.00 1.55 6.30
C THR A 7 1.58 2.09 6.12
N MET A 8 0.71 1.58 6.94
CA MET A 8 -0.59 2.10 7.32
C MET A 8 -0.78 1.59 8.75
N PRO A 9 0.04 2.10 9.68
CA PRO A 9 0.13 1.56 11.02
C PRO A 9 -1.09 2.01 11.82
N ILE A 10 -1.58 1.11 12.67
CA ILE A 10 -2.59 1.46 13.67
C ILE A 10 -1.87 1.76 14.97
N HIS A 11 -1.84 3.04 15.33
CA HIS A 11 -1.28 3.52 16.58
C HIS A 11 -2.28 3.45 17.73
N PRO A 12 -1.83 3.33 18.98
CA PRO A 12 -2.71 3.48 20.15
C PRO A 12 -3.43 4.83 20.12
N LEU A 13 -4.73 4.83 20.41
CA LEU A 13 -5.58 6.04 20.34
C LEU A 13 -5.13 7.20 21.23
N GLY A 14 -4.34 6.92 22.27
CA GLY A 14 -3.76 7.92 23.16
C GLY A 14 -2.34 8.36 22.79
N LYS A 15 -1.73 7.81 21.76
CA LYS A 15 -0.38 8.17 21.34
C LYS A 15 -0.35 9.58 20.74
N ASP A 16 0.67 10.36 21.08
CA ASP A 16 0.85 11.71 20.51
C ASP A 16 1.03 11.62 18.99
N TRP A 17 0.25 12.38 18.25
CA TRP A 17 0.27 12.35 16.78
C TRP A 17 1.63 12.74 16.20
N ARG A 18 2.32 13.71 16.80
CA ARG A 18 3.66 14.14 16.35
C ARG A 18 4.69 13.03 16.59
N GLN A 19 4.53 12.27 17.67
CA GLN A 19 5.40 11.12 17.95
C GLN A 19 5.21 10.03 16.91
N SER A 20 3.98 9.59 16.63
CA SER A 20 3.71 8.56 15.61
C SER A 20 4.19 8.97 14.23
N LEU A 21 3.94 10.21 13.78
CA LEU A 21 4.46 10.70 12.50
C LEU A 21 5.99 10.76 12.43
N ARG A 22 6.68 11.02 13.55
CA ARG A 22 8.16 10.96 13.60
C ARG A 22 8.66 9.54 13.46
N GLU A 23 8.05 8.59 14.19
CA GLU A 23 8.41 7.17 14.13
C GLU A 23 8.15 6.59 12.74
N ASP A 24 7.01 6.90 12.11
CA ASP A 24 6.70 6.48 10.76
C ASP A 24 7.73 6.99 9.75
N ARG A 25 8.11 8.27 9.84
CA ARG A 25 9.18 8.83 8.98
C ARG A 25 10.53 8.16 9.23
N GLU A 26 10.84 7.86 10.47
CA GLU A 26 12.07 7.18 10.85
C GLU A 26 12.12 5.76 10.30
N ALA A 27 11.00 5.04 10.28
CA ALA A 27 10.90 3.72 9.68
C ALA A 27 11.21 3.75 8.17
N PHE A 28 10.78 4.77 7.43
CA PHE A 28 11.14 4.96 6.01
C PHE A 28 12.63 5.22 5.83
N VAL A 29 13.21 6.08 6.66
CA VAL A 29 14.65 6.37 6.61
C VAL A 29 15.47 5.13 6.91
N LEU A 30 15.10 4.39 7.96
CA LEU A 30 15.75 3.13 8.29
C LEU A 30 15.62 2.10 7.16
N ALA A 31 14.46 1.98 6.52
CA ALA A 31 14.28 1.09 5.38
C ALA A 31 15.23 1.45 4.22
N ASP A 32 15.41 2.74 3.90
CA ASP A 32 16.36 3.20 2.89
C ASP A 32 17.83 2.87 3.28
N GLU A 33 18.20 3.09 4.53
CA GLU A 33 19.52 2.76 5.07
C GLU A 33 19.82 1.25 5.02
N LEU A 34 18.80 0.42 5.22
CA LEU A 34 18.89 -1.04 5.15
C LEU A 34 18.82 -1.60 3.74
N GLY A 35 18.65 -0.76 2.72
CA GLY A 35 18.67 -1.18 1.32
C GLY A 35 17.34 -1.74 0.82
N PHE A 36 16.23 -1.40 1.45
CA PHE A 36 14.90 -1.68 0.88
C PHE A 36 14.77 -0.91 -0.45
N VAL A 37 14.10 -1.53 -1.42
CA VAL A 37 14.06 -0.97 -2.79
C VAL A 37 12.92 0.01 -3.01
N GLU A 38 11.82 -0.14 -2.27
CA GLU A 38 10.63 0.71 -2.38
C GLU A 38 9.85 0.76 -1.06
N ALA A 39 9.11 1.84 -0.85
CA ALA A 39 8.23 1.98 0.30
C ALA A 39 6.93 2.70 -0.05
N TYR A 40 5.85 2.32 0.61
CA TYR A 40 4.51 2.85 0.37
C TYR A 40 3.87 3.36 1.66
N ALA A 41 3.26 4.55 1.59
CA ALA A 41 2.47 5.13 2.67
C ALA A 41 0.99 5.12 2.30
N GLY A 42 0.16 4.46 3.12
CA GLY A 42 -1.31 4.54 3.04
C GLY A 42 -1.84 5.82 3.67
N GLU A 43 -3.14 6.10 3.48
CA GLU A 43 -3.79 7.28 4.04
C GLU A 43 -5.23 7.00 4.47
N HIS A 44 -5.65 7.61 5.58
CA HIS A 44 -7.04 7.71 5.99
C HIS A 44 -7.32 9.05 6.66
N ALA A 45 -8.30 9.79 6.16
CA ALA A 45 -8.64 11.13 6.66
C ALA A 45 -9.36 11.09 8.01
N THR A 46 -10.10 9.99 8.30
CA THR A 46 -11.04 9.90 9.42
C THR A 46 -10.72 8.83 10.44
N ASP A 47 -9.56 8.16 10.35
CA ASP A 47 -9.15 7.17 11.33
C ASP A 47 -8.16 7.76 12.33
N ARG A 48 -8.58 7.91 13.59
CA ARG A 48 -7.74 8.49 14.65
C ARG A 48 -6.50 7.64 14.98
N SER A 49 -6.54 6.35 14.67
CA SER A 49 -5.40 5.45 14.89
C SER A 49 -4.43 5.38 13.70
N GLU A 50 -4.85 5.86 12.52
CA GLU A 50 -4.06 5.87 11.30
C GLU A 50 -3.68 7.31 10.95
N ASN A 51 -2.57 7.80 11.49
CA ASN A 51 -2.23 9.22 11.56
C ASN A 51 -1.72 9.86 10.26
N ILE A 52 -1.50 9.07 9.21
CA ILE A 52 -1.16 9.59 7.89
C ILE A 52 -2.46 9.91 7.16
N THR A 53 -2.86 11.17 7.19
CA THR A 53 -4.11 11.63 6.57
C THR A 53 -3.95 12.03 5.11
N SER A 54 -2.72 12.20 4.63
CA SER A 54 -2.35 12.43 3.24
C SER A 54 -1.01 11.77 2.95
N SER A 55 -1.01 10.79 2.08
CA SER A 55 0.19 10.09 1.66
C SER A 55 1.15 11.00 0.91
N THR A 56 0.66 11.91 0.05
CA THR A 56 1.49 12.86 -0.70
C THR A 56 2.21 13.85 0.21
N VAL A 57 1.51 14.42 1.20
CA VAL A 57 2.09 15.32 2.20
C VAL A 57 3.13 14.58 3.05
N PHE A 58 2.83 13.35 3.48
CA PHE A 58 3.78 12.54 4.25
C PHE A 58 5.04 12.24 3.44
N LEU A 59 4.91 11.77 2.20
CA LEU A 59 6.05 11.47 1.32
C LEU A 59 6.90 12.69 1.00
N ALA A 60 6.28 13.87 0.84
CA ALA A 60 7.03 15.12 0.64
C ALA A 60 7.99 15.43 1.80
N THR A 61 7.67 15.01 3.03
CA THR A 61 8.59 15.18 4.18
C THR A 61 9.81 14.28 4.15
N LEU A 62 9.87 13.32 3.24
CA LEU A 62 10.93 12.32 3.11
C LEU A 62 11.88 12.59 1.94
N VAL A 63 11.58 13.54 1.07
CA VAL A 63 12.35 13.87 -0.14
C VAL A 63 13.84 14.02 0.14
N ASP A 64 14.19 14.78 1.17
CA ASP A 64 15.59 15.03 1.56
C ASP A 64 16.21 13.95 2.44
N ARG A 65 15.43 13.01 2.95
CA ARG A 65 15.87 12.01 3.91
C ARG A 65 16.04 10.61 3.32
N VAL A 66 15.22 10.24 2.33
CA VAL A 66 15.27 8.98 1.62
C VAL A 66 15.94 9.20 0.27
N LYS A 67 17.07 8.55 0.01
CA LYS A 67 17.95 8.88 -1.12
C LYS A 67 18.00 7.83 -2.23
N ARG A 68 17.71 6.58 -1.91
CA ARG A 68 17.86 5.45 -2.85
C ARG A 68 16.55 4.78 -3.20
N MET A 69 15.74 4.55 -2.16
CA MET A 69 14.49 3.82 -2.24
C MET A 69 13.44 4.61 -3.06
N ARG A 70 12.65 3.91 -3.85
CA ARG A 70 11.46 4.49 -4.47
C ARG A 70 10.39 4.70 -3.39
N LEU A 71 9.68 5.82 -3.46
CA LEU A 71 8.59 6.14 -2.55
C LEU A 71 7.26 6.08 -3.30
N GLY A 72 6.22 5.59 -2.64
CA GLY A 72 4.92 5.45 -3.27
C GLY A 72 3.75 5.73 -2.33
N THR A 73 2.64 6.18 -2.89
CA THR A 73 1.36 6.19 -2.19
C THR A 73 0.86 4.75 -2.05
N GLY A 74 0.31 4.38 -0.90
CA GLY A 74 -0.04 3.00 -0.63
C GLY A 74 -1.39 2.79 0.07
N THR A 75 -2.49 3.44 -0.41
CA THR A 75 -2.74 4.08 -1.70
C THR A 75 -3.29 5.48 -1.57
N LEU A 76 -3.22 6.27 -2.63
CA LEU A 76 -4.02 7.48 -2.78
C LEU A 76 -5.47 7.09 -3.09
N ASN A 77 -6.42 7.54 -2.29
CA ASN A 77 -7.84 7.19 -2.41
C ASN A 77 -8.53 8.15 -3.40
N LEU A 78 -8.49 7.82 -4.69
CA LEU A 78 -8.87 8.74 -5.78
C LEU A 78 -10.26 9.36 -5.65
N PRO A 79 -11.35 8.64 -5.27
CA PRO A 79 -12.66 9.25 -5.14
C PRO A 79 -12.77 10.37 -4.10
N ASN A 80 -11.77 10.52 -3.24
CA ASN A 80 -11.74 11.54 -2.18
C ASN A 80 -11.08 12.85 -2.62
N THR A 81 -10.77 13.03 -3.92
CA THR A 81 -10.03 14.19 -4.42
C THR A 81 -10.52 14.60 -5.83
N HIS A 82 -9.80 15.52 -6.47
CA HIS A 82 -10.09 16.04 -7.80
C HIS A 82 -8.97 15.65 -8.79
N PRO A 83 -9.27 15.30 -10.07
CA PRO A 83 -8.25 14.89 -11.04
C PRO A 83 -7.09 15.89 -11.20
N VAL A 84 -7.39 17.19 -11.22
CA VAL A 84 -6.36 18.24 -11.35
C VAL A 84 -5.45 18.28 -10.13
N ALA A 85 -6.00 18.11 -8.92
CA ALA A 85 -5.19 18.08 -7.69
C ALA A 85 -4.22 16.89 -7.74
N VAL A 86 -4.72 15.70 -8.08
CA VAL A 86 -3.86 14.51 -8.22
C VAL A 86 -2.80 14.72 -9.31
N ALA A 87 -3.18 15.19 -10.48
CA ALA A 87 -2.23 15.39 -11.59
C ALA A 87 -1.11 16.36 -11.22
N ALA A 88 -1.44 17.49 -10.58
CA ALA A 88 -0.49 18.51 -10.21
C ALA A 88 0.42 18.08 -9.03
N GLU A 89 -0.17 17.50 -7.96
CA GLU A 89 0.57 17.08 -6.78
C GLU A 89 1.53 15.92 -7.08
N ILE A 90 1.07 14.92 -7.83
CA ILE A 90 1.90 13.77 -8.19
C ILE A 90 3.01 14.18 -9.15
N ALA A 91 2.74 15.06 -10.11
CA ALA A 91 3.79 15.59 -10.99
C ALA A 91 4.86 16.33 -10.17
N MET A 92 4.47 17.22 -9.26
CA MET A 92 5.39 17.95 -8.39
C MET A 92 6.20 17.00 -7.50
N LEU A 93 5.54 16.02 -6.88
CA LEU A 93 6.22 15.04 -6.00
C LEU A 93 7.21 14.16 -6.78
N ASP A 94 6.88 13.78 -8.01
CA ASP A 94 7.77 13.02 -8.88
C ASP A 94 9.05 13.80 -9.23
N HIS A 95 8.94 15.09 -9.51
CA HIS A 95 10.12 15.98 -9.68
C HIS A 95 10.93 16.12 -8.38
N LEU A 96 10.28 16.30 -7.23
CA LEU A 96 10.96 16.39 -5.93
C LEU A 96 11.71 15.10 -5.58
N LEU A 97 11.22 13.96 -6.03
CA LEU A 97 11.82 12.64 -5.82
C LEU A 97 12.78 12.21 -6.94
N ASP A 98 13.13 13.09 -7.89
CA ASP A 98 14.00 12.78 -9.03
C ASP A 98 13.56 11.50 -9.78
N GLY A 99 12.23 11.35 -10.02
CA GLY A 99 11.69 10.20 -10.74
C GLY A 99 11.64 8.89 -9.93
N ARG A 100 11.78 8.95 -8.60
CA ARG A 100 11.67 7.78 -7.72
C ARG A 100 10.26 7.57 -7.15
N LEU A 101 9.24 8.21 -7.71
CA LEU A 101 7.86 8.03 -7.29
C LEU A 101 7.24 6.77 -7.90
N ASN A 102 6.46 6.02 -7.09
CA ASN A 102 5.46 5.05 -7.53
C ASN A 102 4.07 5.59 -7.18
N LEU A 103 3.11 5.52 -8.10
CA LEU A 103 1.75 5.98 -7.85
C LEU A 103 0.85 4.80 -7.49
N GLY A 104 0.63 4.60 -6.21
CA GLY A 104 -0.33 3.60 -5.71
C GLY A 104 -1.72 4.21 -5.58
N ILE A 105 -2.73 3.58 -6.19
CA ILE A 105 -4.09 4.10 -6.29
C ILE A 105 -5.14 3.06 -5.88
N SER A 106 -6.26 3.53 -5.33
CA SER A 106 -7.42 2.71 -5.02
C SER A 106 -8.73 3.49 -5.04
N PRO A 107 -9.89 2.78 -5.08
CA PRO A 107 -11.18 3.42 -4.89
C PRO A 107 -11.48 3.78 -3.42
N GLY A 108 -10.55 3.51 -2.49
CA GLY A 108 -10.74 3.71 -1.06
C GLY A 108 -11.57 2.59 -0.40
N GLY A 109 -11.20 2.24 0.83
CA GLY A 109 -11.82 1.14 1.59
C GLY A 109 -12.53 1.57 2.88
N LEU A 110 -12.22 2.75 3.42
CA LEU A 110 -12.76 3.21 4.69
C LEU A 110 -14.09 3.96 4.47
N MET A 111 -15.17 3.45 5.09
CA MET A 111 -16.52 3.98 4.89
C MET A 111 -16.69 5.39 5.45
N SER A 112 -16.04 5.71 6.58
CA SER A 112 -16.08 7.05 7.15
C SER A 112 -15.37 8.09 6.29
N ASP A 113 -14.31 7.72 5.56
CA ASP A 113 -13.72 8.59 4.56
C ASP A 113 -14.74 8.86 3.43
N ALA A 114 -15.36 7.79 2.91
CA ALA A 114 -16.38 7.94 1.87
C ALA A 114 -17.56 8.84 2.30
N GLU A 115 -17.95 8.76 3.57
CA GLU A 115 -19.03 9.58 4.14
C GLU A 115 -18.64 11.07 4.18
N VAL A 116 -17.48 11.42 4.75
CA VAL A 116 -17.06 12.83 4.87
C VAL A 116 -16.72 13.48 3.54
N PHE A 117 -16.26 12.68 2.56
CA PHE A 117 -16.03 13.17 1.19
C PHE A 117 -17.27 13.12 0.31
N GLY A 118 -18.45 12.72 0.85
CA GLY A 118 -19.73 12.78 0.16
C GLY A 118 -19.89 11.73 -0.96
N ASN A 119 -19.13 10.65 -0.92
CA ASN A 119 -19.15 9.59 -1.95
C ASN A 119 -19.56 8.20 -1.40
N LEU A 120 -20.14 8.15 -0.19
CA LEU A 120 -20.55 6.89 0.46
C LEU A 120 -21.52 6.07 -0.41
N ASP A 121 -22.52 6.73 -0.99
CA ASP A 121 -23.56 6.12 -1.81
C ASP A 121 -23.23 6.14 -3.32
N ALA A 122 -22.07 6.65 -3.69
CA ALA A 122 -21.64 6.74 -5.07
C ALA A 122 -20.97 5.42 -5.54
N ASN A 123 -20.93 5.21 -6.86
CA ASN A 123 -20.12 4.14 -7.44
C ASN A 123 -18.64 4.53 -7.42
N ARG A 124 -17.97 4.27 -6.28
CA ARG A 124 -16.56 4.63 -6.08
C ARG A 124 -15.60 3.96 -7.06
N ASN A 125 -15.94 2.78 -7.59
CA ASN A 125 -15.13 2.16 -8.65
C ASN A 125 -15.25 2.94 -9.97
N GLU A 126 -16.42 3.44 -10.31
CA GLU A 126 -16.62 4.28 -11.50
C GLU A 126 -15.92 5.63 -11.34
N MET A 127 -16.05 6.26 -10.15
CA MET A 127 -15.31 7.48 -9.81
C MET A 127 -13.80 7.28 -9.94
N PHE A 128 -13.27 6.21 -9.35
CA PHE A 128 -11.86 5.84 -9.44
C PHE A 128 -11.37 5.75 -10.89
N LEU A 129 -12.11 5.05 -11.75
CA LEU A 129 -11.72 4.87 -13.14
C LEU A 129 -11.83 6.20 -13.93
N GLU A 130 -12.84 7.00 -13.69
CA GLU A 130 -12.97 8.31 -14.34
C GLU A 130 -11.81 9.22 -13.94
N LEU A 131 -11.52 9.30 -12.63
CA LEU A 131 -10.47 10.18 -12.13
C LEU A 131 -9.10 9.80 -12.70
N ILE A 132 -8.70 8.53 -12.63
CA ILE A 132 -7.39 8.14 -13.15
C ILE A 132 -7.29 8.32 -14.67
N ASN A 133 -8.37 8.07 -15.42
CA ASN A 133 -8.38 8.32 -16.85
C ASN A 133 -8.19 9.83 -17.17
N GLN A 134 -8.82 10.73 -16.40
CA GLN A 134 -8.62 12.16 -16.56
C GLN A 134 -7.20 12.60 -16.17
N VAL A 135 -6.62 12.04 -15.10
CA VAL A 135 -5.22 12.30 -14.73
C VAL A 135 -4.26 11.89 -15.85
N LEU A 136 -4.45 10.70 -16.40
CA LEU A 136 -3.60 10.23 -17.52
C LEU A 136 -3.80 11.07 -18.78
N ALA A 137 -5.03 11.52 -19.06
CA ALA A 137 -5.32 12.42 -20.17
C ALA A 137 -4.68 13.81 -19.99
N ILE A 138 -4.67 14.34 -18.76
CA ILE A 138 -3.97 15.59 -18.43
C ILE A 138 -2.47 15.45 -18.71
N TRP A 139 -1.84 14.38 -18.29
CA TRP A 139 -0.39 14.18 -18.50
C TRP A 139 -0.04 13.89 -19.95
N ALA A 140 -0.92 13.22 -20.70
CA ALA A 140 -0.71 12.93 -22.13
C ALA A 140 -0.99 14.14 -23.03
N GLY A 141 -1.91 15.03 -22.63
CA GLY A 141 -2.35 16.20 -23.39
C GLY A 141 -1.59 17.49 -23.04
N ASP A 142 -2.03 18.57 -23.65
CA ASP A 142 -1.60 19.94 -23.39
C ASP A 142 -2.81 20.87 -23.27
N ALA A 143 -2.61 22.07 -22.68
CA ALA A 143 -3.64 23.08 -22.61
C ALA A 143 -4.03 23.63 -24.00
N PRO A 144 -5.29 24.04 -24.23
CA PRO A 144 -6.36 24.03 -23.25
C PRO A 144 -6.90 22.62 -23.00
N TYR A 145 -7.13 22.30 -21.72
CA TYR A 145 -7.85 21.08 -21.38
C TYR A 145 -9.35 21.29 -21.55
N ASP A 146 -10.05 20.23 -21.96
CA ASP A 146 -11.52 20.19 -22.04
C ASP A 146 -12.00 18.74 -21.88
N LEU A 147 -11.91 18.24 -20.62
CA LEU A 147 -12.29 16.89 -20.25
C LEU A 147 -13.64 16.93 -19.54
N VAL A 148 -14.64 16.28 -20.12
CA VAL A 148 -16.00 16.18 -19.57
C VAL A 148 -16.19 14.77 -19.02
N GLY A 149 -16.56 14.68 -17.75
CA GLY A 149 -16.86 13.43 -17.07
C GLY A 149 -18.22 13.44 -16.39
N LYS A 150 -18.59 12.33 -15.81
CA LYS A 150 -19.82 12.19 -15.01
C LYS A 150 -19.65 12.86 -13.63
N TYR A 151 -18.46 12.76 -13.06
CA TYR A 151 -18.15 13.24 -11.72
C TYR A 151 -17.29 14.50 -11.72
N TRP A 152 -16.38 14.65 -12.69
CA TRP A 152 -15.49 15.80 -12.78
C TRP A 152 -15.38 16.35 -14.20
N ASN A 153 -15.31 17.67 -14.29
CA ASN A 153 -14.98 18.38 -15.52
C ASN A 153 -13.68 19.14 -15.31
N VAL A 154 -12.76 19.06 -16.28
CA VAL A 154 -11.49 19.79 -16.27
C VAL A 154 -11.39 20.63 -17.53
N SER A 155 -11.36 21.95 -17.38
CA SER A 155 -11.22 22.86 -18.52
C SER A 155 -10.36 24.07 -18.16
N THR A 156 -9.49 24.47 -19.07
CA THR A 156 -8.77 25.76 -19.05
C THR A 156 -9.07 26.63 -20.29
N ALA A 157 -10.05 26.25 -21.09
CA ALA A 157 -10.37 26.90 -22.36
C ALA A 157 -10.74 28.40 -22.24
N ARG A 158 -11.28 28.81 -21.08
CA ARG A 158 -11.71 30.21 -20.84
C ARG A 158 -10.64 31.09 -20.19
N THR A 159 -9.59 30.50 -19.67
CA THR A 159 -8.61 31.20 -18.79
C THR A 159 -7.17 30.96 -19.20
N LEU A 160 -6.94 30.30 -20.33
CA LEU A 160 -5.61 30.05 -20.85
C LEU A 160 -4.94 31.34 -21.29
N LEU A 161 -3.72 31.60 -20.79
CA LEU A 161 -2.87 32.71 -21.19
C LEU A 161 -1.46 32.14 -21.49
N PRO A 162 -1.24 31.69 -22.73
CA PRO A 162 0.02 30.98 -23.11
C PRO A 162 1.28 31.84 -22.91
N GLU A 163 1.18 33.13 -23.12
CA GLU A 163 2.29 34.08 -23.03
C GLU A 163 2.90 34.23 -21.63
N VAL A 164 2.16 33.82 -20.58
CA VAL A 164 2.62 33.81 -19.18
C VAL A 164 2.55 32.42 -18.55
N GLY A 165 2.25 31.38 -19.35
CA GLY A 165 2.18 30.00 -18.89
C GLY A 165 0.98 29.67 -17.98
N GLN A 166 -0.08 30.53 -17.97
CA GLN A 166 -1.27 30.26 -17.18
C GLN A 166 -2.20 29.27 -17.89
N GLY A 167 -2.76 28.31 -17.13
CA GLY A 167 -3.69 27.30 -17.64
C GLY A 167 -3.02 25.96 -17.98
N TYR A 168 -1.72 25.84 -17.75
CA TYR A 168 -0.96 24.58 -17.91
C TYR A 168 -0.87 23.81 -16.60
N ILE A 169 -1.02 22.47 -16.70
CA ILE A 169 -0.83 21.56 -15.55
C ILE A 169 0.52 20.85 -15.76
N GLY A 170 1.35 20.81 -14.71
CA GLY A 170 2.66 20.18 -14.75
C GLY A 170 2.57 18.67 -15.06
N LYS A 171 3.54 18.19 -15.86
CA LYS A 171 3.67 16.75 -16.15
C LYS A 171 4.71 16.14 -15.22
N PRO A 172 4.59 14.84 -14.86
CA PRO A 172 5.61 14.17 -14.07
C PRO A 172 6.95 14.10 -14.81
N LEU A 173 8.03 13.89 -14.05
CA LEU A 173 9.36 13.68 -14.59
C LEU A 173 9.46 12.35 -15.33
N GLN A 174 8.81 11.31 -14.80
CA GLN A 174 8.77 9.98 -15.41
C GLN A 174 7.78 9.96 -16.59
N SER A 175 8.19 9.39 -17.71
CA SER A 175 7.37 9.30 -18.93
C SER A 175 6.93 7.87 -19.21
N PRO A 176 5.67 7.63 -19.58
CA PRO A 176 4.59 8.59 -19.74
C PRO A 176 4.00 9.09 -18.41
N HIS A 177 4.28 8.42 -17.31
CA HIS A 177 3.86 8.72 -15.94
C HIS A 177 4.65 7.85 -14.94
N PRO A 178 4.63 8.14 -13.63
CA PRO A 178 5.19 7.24 -12.61
C PRO A 178 4.58 5.84 -12.71
N PRO A 179 5.31 4.75 -12.40
CA PRO A 179 4.75 3.41 -12.34
C PRO A 179 3.50 3.39 -11.46
N ILE A 180 2.41 2.80 -11.96
CA ILE A 180 1.15 2.72 -11.23
C ILE A 180 1.03 1.36 -10.59
N VAL A 181 0.69 1.34 -9.30
CA VAL A 181 0.39 0.14 -8.54
C VAL A 181 -1.01 0.20 -7.95
N VAL A 182 -1.66 -0.97 -7.82
CA VAL A 182 -3.00 -1.09 -7.26
C VAL A 182 -3.03 -2.12 -6.13
N THR A 183 -3.83 -1.87 -5.09
CA THR A 183 -3.99 -2.85 -4.02
C THR A 183 -4.95 -3.96 -4.41
N ALA A 184 -4.55 -5.20 -4.14
CA ALA A 184 -5.37 -6.39 -4.25
C ALA A 184 -5.82 -6.83 -2.85
N VAL A 185 -7.10 -6.59 -2.53
CA VAL A 185 -7.70 -6.85 -1.21
C VAL A 185 -8.87 -7.84 -1.26
N ALA A 186 -9.26 -8.28 -2.42
CA ALA A 186 -10.36 -9.23 -2.60
C ALA A 186 -9.84 -10.54 -3.19
N PRO A 187 -10.30 -11.70 -2.69
CA PRO A 187 -10.04 -12.99 -3.35
C PRO A 187 -10.48 -12.95 -4.82
N PHE A 188 -9.68 -13.55 -5.70
CA PHE A 188 -9.97 -13.63 -7.15
C PHE A 188 -10.27 -12.26 -7.80
N SER A 189 -9.57 -11.22 -7.37
CA SER A 189 -9.84 -9.81 -7.72
C SER A 189 -9.84 -9.53 -9.22
N LYS A 190 -11.02 -9.19 -9.78
CA LYS A 190 -11.13 -8.68 -11.16
C LYS A 190 -10.40 -7.35 -11.34
N GLY A 191 -10.26 -6.56 -10.27
CA GLY A 191 -9.48 -5.33 -10.29
C GLY A 191 -8.01 -5.54 -10.62
N VAL A 192 -7.43 -6.69 -10.22
CA VAL A 192 -6.07 -7.07 -10.61
C VAL A 192 -5.99 -7.35 -12.12
N THR A 193 -6.97 -8.05 -12.69
CA THR A 193 -7.03 -8.30 -14.14
C THR A 193 -7.11 -6.99 -14.93
N GLU A 194 -7.99 -6.08 -14.52
CA GLU A 194 -8.16 -4.79 -15.22
C GLU A 194 -6.93 -3.88 -15.07
N ALA A 195 -6.29 -3.87 -13.90
CA ALA A 195 -5.05 -3.14 -13.67
C ALA A 195 -3.90 -3.68 -14.53
N ALA A 196 -3.71 -5.01 -14.53
CA ALA A 196 -2.70 -5.66 -15.34
C ALA A 196 -2.91 -5.44 -16.83
N ALA A 197 -4.15 -5.43 -17.31
CA ALA A 197 -4.48 -5.10 -18.70
C ALA A 197 -4.10 -3.65 -19.08
N ARG A 198 -4.00 -2.74 -18.10
CA ARG A 198 -3.56 -1.35 -18.29
C ARG A 198 -2.04 -1.17 -18.11
N GLY A 199 -1.30 -2.22 -17.80
CA GLY A 199 0.13 -2.13 -17.53
C GLY A 199 0.49 -1.78 -16.08
N TRP A 200 -0.47 -1.88 -15.16
CA TRP A 200 -0.26 -1.58 -13.74
C TRP A 200 -0.01 -2.86 -12.95
N ASP A 201 0.73 -2.72 -11.85
CA ASP A 201 1.19 -3.86 -11.06
C ASP A 201 0.42 -3.99 -9.74
N PRO A 202 0.20 -5.22 -9.22
CA PRO A 202 -0.54 -5.43 -8.00
C PRO A 202 0.35 -5.39 -6.75
N ILE A 203 -0.26 -4.93 -5.64
CA ILE A 203 0.21 -5.15 -4.27
C ILE A 203 -0.84 -5.98 -3.54
N SER A 204 -0.51 -7.22 -3.17
CA SER A 204 -1.38 -8.03 -2.32
C SER A 204 -1.28 -7.58 -0.86
N ALA A 205 -2.42 -7.31 -0.24
CA ALA A 205 -2.48 -6.75 1.11
C ALA A 205 -1.99 -7.74 2.19
N ASN A 206 -1.38 -7.21 3.25
CA ASN A 206 -0.76 -7.98 4.33
C ASN A 206 -1.75 -8.73 5.25
N PHE A 207 -3.02 -8.43 5.15
CA PHE A 207 -4.07 -9.04 5.98
C PHE A 207 -4.86 -10.16 5.28
N LEU A 208 -4.40 -10.61 4.12
CA LEU A 208 -5.04 -11.72 3.41
C LEU A 208 -4.39 -13.06 3.76
N MET A 209 -5.22 -14.08 3.92
CA MET A 209 -4.74 -15.45 4.03
C MET A 209 -3.96 -15.88 2.77
N PRO A 210 -2.96 -16.74 2.89
CA PRO A 210 -2.12 -17.17 1.76
C PRO A 210 -2.94 -17.66 0.57
N VAL A 211 -4.02 -18.41 0.82
CA VAL A 211 -4.93 -18.92 -0.23
C VAL A 211 -5.56 -17.79 -1.06
N TRP A 212 -5.85 -16.65 -0.44
CA TRP A 212 -6.40 -15.49 -1.14
C TRP A 212 -5.32 -14.70 -1.90
N VAL A 213 -4.12 -14.56 -1.31
CA VAL A 213 -2.96 -13.97 -1.98
C VAL A 213 -2.63 -14.76 -3.25
N LYS A 214 -2.57 -16.10 -3.17
CA LYS A 214 -2.35 -17.00 -4.33
C LYS A 214 -3.33 -16.74 -5.47
N SER A 215 -4.57 -16.38 -5.15
CA SER A 215 -5.63 -16.14 -6.15
C SER A 215 -5.38 -14.91 -7.04
N HIS A 216 -4.44 -14.01 -6.66
CA HIS A 216 -4.14 -12.80 -7.42
C HIS A 216 -3.25 -13.04 -8.63
N TRP A 217 -2.32 -13.99 -8.55
CA TRP A 217 -1.40 -14.27 -9.66
C TRP A 217 -2.10 -14.67 -10.95
N PRO A 218 -3.06 -15.64 -10.96
CA PRO A 218 -3.81 -15.96 -12.18
C PRO A 218 -4.57 -14.77 -12.77
N ARG A 219 -5.03 -13.85 -11.92
CA ARG A 219 -5.71 -12.62 -12.36
C ARG A 219 -4.74 -11.62 -12.99
N TYR A 220 -3.52 -11.52 -12.46
CA TYR A 220 -2.46 -10.72 -13.06
C TYR A 220 -2.04 -11.27 -14.41
N VAL A 221 -1.85 -12.60 -14.51
CA VAL A 221 -1.55 -13.30 -15.78
C VAL A 221 -2.62 -13.01 -16.83
N GLU A 222 -3.90 -13.24 -16.50
CA GLU A 222 -5.05 -12.97 -17.37
C GLU A 222 -5.02 -11.51 -17.91
N GLY A 223 -4.76 -10.53 -17.06
CA GLY A 223 -4.70 -9.13 -17.49
C GLY A 223 -3.50 -8.83 -18.39
N CYS A 224 -2.34 -9.39 -18.10
CA CYS A 224 -1.15 -9.26 -18.95
C CYS A 224 -1.39 -9.86 -20.33
N GLU A 225 -1.96 -11.05 -20.41
CA GLU A 225 -2.29 -11.74 -21.68
C GLU A 225 -3.28 -10.92 -22.52
N ARG A 226 -4.31 -10.35 -21.90
CA ARG A 226 -5.27 -9.44 -22.58
C ARG A 226 -4.59 -8.22 -23.20
N ALA A 227 -3.49 -7.76 -22.60
CA ALA A 227 -2.69 -6.64 -23.10
C ALA A 227 -1.54 -7.07 -24.01
N GLY A 228 -1.40 -8.35 -24.34
CA GLY A 228 -0.28 -8.87 -25.13
C GLY A 228 1.07 -8.76 -24.42
N ARG A 229 1.10 -8.69 -23.08
CA ARG A 229 2.31 -8.60 -22.27
C ARG A 229 2.63 -9.94 -21.62
N LYS A 230 3.93 -10.24 -21.47
CA LYS A 230 4.37 -11.39 -20.69
C LYS A 230 4.22 -11.06 -19.19
N PRO A 231 3.53 -11.90 -18.40
CA PRO A 231 3.50 -11.74 -16.96
C PRO A 231 4.89 -11.96 -16.36
N ASP A 232 5.28 -11.12 -15.41
CA ASP A 232 6.56 -11.23 -14.72
C ASP A 232 6.32 -11.16 -13.20
N PRO A 233 6.68 -12.23 -12.43
CA PRO A 233 6.58 -12.23 -10.98
C PRO A 233 7.36 -11.08 -10.31
N ALA A 234 8.41 -10.55 -10.95
CA ALA A 234 9.18 -9.42 -10.44
C ALA A 234 8.30 -8.17 -10.21
N ASN A 235 7.19 -8.04 -10.91
CA ASN A 235 6.25 -6.93 -10.80
C ASN A 235 5.16 -7.14 -9.73
N TRP A 236 5.05 -8.34 -9.17
CA TRP A 236 4.09 -8.61 -8.10
C TRP A 236 4.70 -8.34 -6.73
N ARG A 237 4.01 -7.52 -5.95
CA ARG A 237 4.36 -7.17 -4.58
C ARG A 237 3.41 -7.84 -3.61
N VAL A 238 3.96 -8.42 -2.54
CA VAL A 238 3.16 -9.07 -1.50
C VAL A 238 3.54 -8.47 -0.15
N ALA A 239 2.57 -7.86 0.53
CA ALA A 239 2.78 -7.33 1.86
C ALA A 239 2.54 -8.41 2.93
N LYS A 240 3.38 -8.44 3.98
CA LYS A 240 3.26 -9.35 5.13
C LYS A 240 3.57 -8.63 6.43
N SER A 241 2.83 -8.99 7.47
CA SER A 241 3.18 -8.63 8.85
C SER A 241 4.30 -9.57 9.31
N ILE A 242 5.46 -9.00 9.63
CA ILE A 242 6.65 -9.77 9.99
C ILE A 242 7.24 -9.16 11.27
N PHE A 243 7.73 -9.99 12.19
CA PHE A 243 8.52 -9.57 13.33
C PHE A 243 9.69 -10.52 13.56
N VAL A 244 10.90 -9.98 13.54
CA VAL A 244 12.12 -10.73 13.76
C VAL A 244 12.76 -10.30 15.08
N ALA A 245 13.10 -11.26 15.93
CA ALA A 245 13.85 -11.00 17.15
C ALA A 245 15.11 -11.87 17.19
N ASP A 246 15.96 -11.64 18.20
CA ASP A 246 17.19 -12.43 18.38
C ASP A 246 16.88 -13.90 18.74
N ASP A 247 15.68 -14.17 19.33
CA ASP A 247 15.20 -15.52 19.63
C ASP A 247 13.66 -15.62 19.47
N ASP A 248 13.17 -16.86 19.37
CA ASP A 248 11.73 -17.14 19.14
C ASP A 248 10.86 -16.75 20.33
N LYS A 249 11.39 -16.83 21.56
CA LYS A 249 10.64 -16.50 22.78
C LYS A 249 10.36 -14.99 22.81
N THR A 250 11.38 -14.16 22.58
CA THR A 250 11.25 -12.70 22.53
C THR A 250 10.27 -12.30 21.44
N ALA A 251 10.36 -12.90 20.25
CA ALA A 251 9.42 -12.62 19.15
C ALA A 251 7.99 -12.97 19.52
N ARG A 252 7.77 -14.15 20.11
CA ARG A 252 6.44 -14.59 20.54
C ARG A 252 5.86 -13.68 21.61
N ASP A 253 6.64 -13.39 22.64
CA ASP A 253 6.20 -12.57 23.76
C ASP A 253 5.82 -11.16 23.30
N TYR A 254 6.51 -10.59 22.29
CA TYR A 254 6.18 -9.30 21.71
C TYR A 254 4.93 -9.36 20.83
N VAL A 255 4.84 -10.31 19.90
CA VAL A 255 3.74 -10.39 18.94
C VAL A 255 2.43 -10.80 19.60
N MET A 256 2.47 -11.72 20.57
CA MET A 256 1.27 -12.29 21.20
C MET A 256 0.85 -11.57 22.50
N ALA A 257 1.61 -10.57 22.96
CA ALA A 257 1.22 -9.79 24.13
C ALA A 257 -0.16 -9.12 23.94
N PRO A 258 -0.98 -8.98 24.99
CA PRO A 258 -2.30 -8.35 24.88
C PRO A 258 -2.27 -6.92 24.31
N ASN A 259 -1.20 -6.17 24.57
CA ASN A 259 -0.96 -4.80 24.07
C ASN A 259 -0.06 -4.76 22.82
N SER A 260 0.20 -5.89 22.19
CA SER A 260 1.03 -5.98 20.98
C SER A 260 0.50 -5.08 19.86
N PRO A 261 1.36 -4.36 19.13
CA PRO A 261 0.95 -3.59 17.95
C PRO A 261 0.37 -4.49 16.83
N TYR A 262 0.78 -5.76 16.77
CA TYR A 262 0.22 -6.74 15.84
C TYR A 262 -1.22 -7.11 16.22
N ARG A 263 -1.48 -7.42 17.48
CA ARG A 263 -2.81 -7.73 17.97
C ARG A 263 -3.75 -6.52 17.86
N GLN A 264 -3.27 -5.33 18.19
CA GLN A 264 -4.03 -4.09 18.04
C GLN A 264 -4.41 -3.83 16.59
N TYR A 265 -3.48 -4.01 15.65
CA TYR A 265 -3.72 -3.89 14.22
C TYR A 265 -4.82 -4.85 13.75
N TYR A 266 -4.67 -6.13 14.03
CA TYR A 266 -5.64 -7.13 13.58
C TYR A 266 -6.98 -7.05 14.32
N GLN A 267 -6.99 -6.66 15.59
CA GLN A 267 -8.24 -6.40 16.33
C GLN A 267 -9.05 -5.26 15.70
N SER A 268 -8.40 -4.15 15.38
CA SER A 268 -9.03 -3.01 14.70
C SER A 268 -9.58 -3.42 13.34
N LEU A 269 -8.76 -4.10 12.53
CA LEU A 269 -9.15 -4.53 11.20
C LEU A 269 -10.30 -5.57 11.24
N ALA A 270 -10.23 -6.55 12.13
CA ALA A 270 -11.30 -7.54 12.33
C ALA A 270 -12.61 -6.86 12.73
N THR A 271 -12.56 -5.83 13.58
CA THR A 271 -13.73 -5.04 13.97
C THR A 271 -14.35 -4.33 12.76
N LYS A 272 -13.52 -3.64 11.95
CA LYS A 272 -13.96 -2.96 10.72
C LYS A 272 -14.58 -3.96 9.72
N LEU A 273 -13.90 -5.10 9.49
CA LEU A 273 -14.36 -6.12 8.53
C LEU A 273 -15.64 -6.84 9.00
N ARG A 274 -15.78 -7.19 10.29
CA ARG A 274 -17.02 -7.76 10.81
C ARG A 274 -18.19 -6.80 10.63
N LYS A 275 -18.01 -5.52 10.98
CA LYS A 275 -19.04 -4.50 10.80
C LYS A 275 -19.41 -4.28 9.33
N GLY A 276 -18.44 -4.42 8.43
CA GLY A 276 -18.62 -4.33 6.98
C GLY A 276 -19.08 -5.62 6.30
N GLY A 277 -19.36 -6.71 7.05
CA GLY A 277 -19.77 -8.00 6.51
C GLY A 277 -18.71 -8.71 5.68
N ARG A 278 -17.42 -8.49 5.97
CA ARG A 278 -16.29 -8.98 5.20
C ARG A 278 -15.27 -9.79 6.01
N ILE A 279 -15.72 -10.42 7.09
CA ILE A 279 -14.84 -11.23 7.97
C ILE A 279 -14.27 -12.46 7.24
N GLU A 280 -14.88 -12.87 6.14
CA GLU A 280 -14.43 -13.97 5.28
C GLU A 280 -12.99 -13.79 4.76
N LEU A 281 -12.47 -12.57 4.74
CA LEU A 281 -11.08 -12.30 4.35
C LEU A 281 -10.06 -12.92 5.30
N PHE A 282 -10.46 -13.18 6.55
CA PHE A 282 -9.65 -13.85 7.56
C PHE A 282 -9.91 -15.36 7.67
N LYS A 283 -10.68 -15.94 6.77
CA LYS A 283 -10.92 -17.38 6.73
C LYS A 283 -9.93 -18.07 5.79
N THR A 284 -9.52 -19.27 6.15
CA THR A 284 -8.69 -20.13 5.29
C THR A 284 -9.52 -20.88 4.25
N SER A 285 -10.83 -21.01 4.49
CA SER A 285 -11.80 -21.56 3.54
C SER A 285 -13.16 -20.85 3.69
N ARG A 286 -14.00 -20.97 2.66
CA ARG A 286 -15.35 -20.39 2.68
C ARG A 286 -16.27 -21.01 3.75
N ASP A 287 -16.02 -22.26 4.10
CA ASP A 287 -16.85 -23.03 5.03
C ASP A 287 -16.43 -22.84 6.50
N MET A 288 -15.34 -22.10 6.74
CA MET A 288 -14.89 -21.81 8.10
C MET A 288 -15.92 -20.95 8.82
N PRO A 289 -16.38 -21.33 10.04
CA PRO A 289 -17.33 -20.52 10.82
C PRO A 289 -16.76 -19.16 11.22
N ASP A 290 -17.62 -18.13 11.34
CA ASP A 290 -17.19 -16.76 11.71
C ASP A 290 -16.63 -16.69 13.14
N ASP A 291 -17.13 -17.51 14.05
CA ASP A 291 -16.69 -17.58 15.46
C ASP A 291 -15.32 -18.24 15.63
N ALA A 292 -14.90 -19.07 14.67
CA ALA A 292 -13.54 -19.61 14.61
C ALA A 292 -12.49 -18.56 14.23
N VAL A 293 -12.89 -17.42 13.67
CA VAL A 293 -11.99 -16.31 13.32
C VAL A 293 -11.71 -15.48 14.57
N THR A 294 -10.91 -16.05 15.49
CA THR A 294 -10.46 -15.38 16.70
C THR A 294 -9.23 -14.49 16.42
N LEU A 295 -8.90 -13.58 17.35
CA LEU A 295 -7.72 -12.73 17.22
C LEU A 295 -6.43 -13.57 17.27
N ASP A 296 -6.39 -14.60 18.11
CA ASP A 296 -5.24 -15.52 18.19
C ASP A 296 -5.03 -16.24 16.86
N PHE A 297 -6.11 -16.82 16.31
CA PHE A 297 -6.08 -17.43 14.98
C PHE A 297 -5.56 -16.47 13.91
N ILE A 298 -6.08 -15.23 13.85
CA ILE A 298 -5.65 -14.24 12.87
C ILE A 298 -4.15 -13.92 13.02
N CYS A 299 -3.65 -13.74 14.24
CA CYS A 299 -2.25 -13.45 14.48
C CYS A 299 -1.35 -14.64 14.15
N ASP A 300 -1.76 -15.86 14.47
CA ASP A 300 -1.02 -17.08 14.17
C ASP A 300 -0.89 -17.31 12.65
N GLU A 301 -1.93 -17.02 11.87
CA GLU A 301 -1.94 -17.24 10.41
C GLU A 301 -1.28 -16.09 9.61
N LEU A 302 -1.38 -14.85 10.11
CA LEU A 302 -1.02 -13.68 9.30
C LEU A 302 0.28 -13.01 9.71
N VAL A 303 0.82 -13.30 10.90
CA VAL A 303 2.10 -12.72 11.35
C VAL A 303 3.20 -13.76 11.27
N ILE A 304 4.19 -13.52 10.44
CA ILE A 304 5.43 -14.30 10.45
C ILE A 304 6.32 -13.74 11.55
N TRP A 305 6.64 -14.55 12.56
CA TRP A 305 7.45 -14.10 13.69
C TRP A 305 8.43 -15.16 14.18
N GLY A 306 9.55 -14.73 14.72
CA GLY A 306 10.55 -15.61 15.31
C GLY A 306 11.98 -15.07 15.23
N SER A 307 12.93 -15.96 15.47
CA SER A 307 14.33 -15.75 15.14
C SER A 307 14.53 -15.63 13.63
N ALA A 308 15.65 -15.05 13.20
CA ALA A 308 15.95 -14.86 11.78
C ALA A 308 15.86 -16.16 10.97
N ASN A 309 16.27 -17.30 11.55
CA ASN A 309 16.19 -18.60 10.90
C ASN A 309 14.73 -19.03 10.68
N LYS A 310 13.93 -18.98 11.73
CA LYS A 310 12.51 -19.35 11.67
C LYS A 310 11.74 -18.45 10.68
N VAL A 311 11.98 -17.14 10.74
CA VAL A 311 11.32 -16.18 9.83
C VAL A 311 11.70 -16.45 8.37
N ALA A 312 12.98 -16.78 8.09
CA ALA A 312 13.40 -17.15 6.74
C ALA A 312 12.68 -18.40 6.24
N ASP A 313 12.60 -19.45 7.07
CA ASP A 313 11.91 -20.69 6.73
C ASP A 313 10.40 -20.46 6.48
N GLU A 314 9.74 -19.64 7.30
CA GLU A 314 8.31 -19.30 7.13
C GLU A 314 8.07 -18.43 5.88
N ILE A 315 8.99 -17.53 5.51
CA ILE A 315 8.90 -16.76 4.25
C ILE A 315 9.04 -17.69 3.05
N LEU A 316 9.98 -18.65 3.08
CA LEU A 316 10.13 -19.63 2.01
C LEU A 316 8.89 -20.51 1.86
N LYS A 317 8.35 -21.02 2.97
CA LYS A 317 7.10 -21.76 3.00
C LYS A 317 5.92 -20.97 2.44
N PHE A 318 5.80 -19.69 2.82
CA PHE A 318 4.77 -18.79 2.28
C PHE A 318 4.92 -18.62 0.76
N ARG A 319 6.16 -18.44 0.27
CA ARG A 319 6.46 -18.32 -1.15
C ARG A 319 6.13 -19.60 -1.93
N ASP A 320 6.43 -20.77 -1.36
CA ASP A 320 6.07 -22.06 -1.96
C ASP A 320 4.54 -22.23 -2.08
N GLU A 321 3.78 -21.70 -1.12
CA GLU A 321 2.32 -21.75 -1.14
C GLU A 321 1.71 -20.78 -2.15
N VAL A 322 2.14 -19.51 -2.17
CA VAL A 322 1.50 -18.46 -2.99
C VAL A 322 2.06 -18.37 -4.40
N GLY A 323 3.29 -18.82 -4.62
CA GLY A 323 4.06 -18.67 -5.85
C GLY A 323 5.10 -17.55 -5.77
N ASP A 324 5.88 -17.42 -6.85
CA ASP A 324 6.94 -16.40 -6.93
C ASP A 324 6.38 -14.98 -7.02
N PHE A 325 7.04 -14.07 -6.34
CA PHE A 325 6.79 -12.61 -6.38
C PHE A 325 8.11 -11.84 -6.24
N GLY A 326 8.14 -10.60 -6.77
CA GLY A 326 9.38 -9.81 -6.84
C GLY A 326 9.76 -9.12 -5.55
N THR A 327 8.78 -8.54 -4.83
CA THR A 327 9.04 -7.77 -3.62
C THR A 327 8.16 -8.22 -2.46
N LEU A 328 8.81 -8.53 -1.33
CA LEU A 328 8.16 -8.70 -0.03
C LEU A 328 8.09 -7.34 0.66
N LEU A 329 6.88 -6.82 0.84
CA LEU A 329 6.68 -5.58 1.58
C LEU A 329 6.51 -5.89 3.07
N TYR A 330 7.49 -5.48 3.87
CA TYR A 330 7.36 -5.48 5.33
C TYR A 330 6.28 -4.48 5.75
N ALA A 331 5.18 -5.00 6.32
CA ALA A 331 4.09 -4.16 6.77
C ALA A 331 4.39 -3.59 8.16
N GLY A 332 4.76 -2.32 8.21
CA GLY A 332 5.07 -1.59 9.43
C GLY A 332 3.92 -1.61 10.44
N LYS A 333 4.28 -1.61 11.71
CA LYS A 333 3.37 -1.52 12.85
C LYS A 333 3.81 -0.40 13.76
N ASP A 334 2.98 -0.03 14.74
CA ASP A 334 3.37 0.92 15.78
C ASP A 334 4.67 0.50 16.46
N TRP A 335 5.53 1.47 16.73
CA TRP A 335 6.78 1.24 17.47
C TRP A 335 6.53 1.35 18.97
N LEU A 336 5.72 0.43 19.50
CA LEU A 336 5.46 0.30 20.93
C LEU A 336 6.77 0.15 21.74
N ASP A 337 7.68 -0.68 21.21
CA ASP A 337 9.06 -0.79 21.67
C ASP A 337 9.97 -0.36 20.50
N TYR A 338 10.61 0.78 20.69
CA TYR A 338 11.44 1.40 19.67
C TYR A 338 12.63 0.52 19.27
N ASP A 339 13.34 -0.03 20.27
CA ASP A 339 14.55 -0.82 20.02
C ASP A 339 14.24 -2.16 19.36
N LEU A 340 13.22 -2.86 19.83
CA LEU A 340 12.77 -4.12 19.23
C LEU A 340 12.24 -3.92 17.81
N SER A 341 11.50 -2.84 17.56
CA SER A 341 10.95 -2.53 16.22
C SER A 341 12.07 -2.26 15.21
N ARG A 342 13.04 -1.42 15.58
CA ARG A 342 14.24 -1.17 14.76
C ARG A 342 15.05 -2.44 14.54
N ARG A 343 15.30 -3.20 15.63
CA ARG A 343 16.06 -4.47 15.58
C ARG A 343 15.41 -5.47 14.63
N SER A 344 14.08 -5.55 14.62
CA SER A 344 13.34 -6.41 13.71
C SER A 344 13.61 -6.08 12.23
N MET A 345 13.60 -4.81 11.85
CA MET A 345 13.91 -4.40 10.49
C MET A 345 15.36 -4.70 10.11
N VAL A 346 16.31 -4.46 11.02
CA VAL A 346 17.73 -4.78 10.80
C VAL A 346 17.93 -6.29 10.61
N LEU A 347 17.37 -7.12 11.49
CA LEU A 347 17.47 -8.58 11.37
C LEU A 347 16.82 -9.11 10.08
N LEU A 348 15.70 -8.52 9.67
CA LEU A 348 15.05 -8.88 8.41
C LEU A 348 15.97 -8.62 7.21
N ALA A 349 16.59 -7.44 7.16
CA ALA A 349 17.47 -7.07 6.05
C ALA A 349 18.80 -7.84 6.05
N GLU A 350 19.46 -7.94 7.22
CA GLU A 350 20.84 -8.43 7.31
C GLU A 350 20.95 -9.95 7.48
N ARG A 351 19.91 -10.61 8.04
CA ARG A 351 19.96 -12.04 8.39
C ARG A 351 18.94 -12.87 7.63
N VAL A 352 17.70 -12.36 7.48
CA VAL A 352 16.62 -13.11 6.84
C VAL A 352 16.74 -13.04 5.32
N LEU A 353 16.83 -11.83 4.74
CA LEU A 353 16.86 -11.66 3.30
C LEU A 353 17.99 -12.43 2.60
N PRO A 354 19.26 -12.43 3.07
CA PRO A 354 20.31 -13.20 2.44
C PRO A 354 20.01 -14.71 2.42
N ARG A 355 19.40 -15.25 3.49
CA ARG A 355 19.02 -16.65 3.57
C ARG A 355 17.87 -17.02 2.64
N VAL A 356 16.89 -16.14 2.48
CA VAL A 356 15.75 -16.36 1.54
C VAL A 356 16.21 -16.30 0.08
N ASN A 357 17.30 -15.60 -0.21
CA ASN A 357 17.86 -15.43 -1.56
C ASN A 357 19.03 -16.37 -1.85
N ALA A 358 19.47 -17.21 -0.89
CA ALA A 358 20.52 -18.20 -1.08
C ALA A 358 20.02 -19.41 -1.87
#